data_e8fcfe46f229d0a8913e1f6ca9aea3c7
#
_entry.id   e8fcfe46f229d0a8913e1f6ca9aea3c7
#
_cell.length_a   1.000
_cell.length_b   1.000
_cell.length_c   1.000
_cell.angle_alpha   90.00
_cell.angle_beta   90.00
_cell.angle_gamma   90.00
#
_symmetry.space_group_name_H-M   'P 1'
#
loop_
_entity.id
_entity.type
_entity.pdbx_description
1 polymer ?
#
loop_
_entity_poly.entity_id
_entity_poly.type
_entity_poly.pdbx_seq_one_letter_code
_entity_poly.pdbx_strand_id
1 'polypeptide(L)'
;MGEPFRHSLRVRYNECDPQNAVFNANYLMYFDIAVSELWREALGSYDSMVDSGTDMVVAEAKVRYLTPLRFDDDFDVVVTVSKLGTTSMTSALAVERNGDVVAEGTLRHVFIEAGGGGKTPIPERVRKALESYTA
;
A
#
# COMPACT_ATOMS: atom_id res chain seq x y z
N MET A 1 -14.19 1.65 -12.37
CA MET A 1 -12.99 2.01 -13.09
C MET A 1 -12.46 3.32 -12.55
N GLY A 2 -11.29 3.32 -12.03
CA GLY A 2 -10.68 4.50 -11.46
C GLY A 2 -9.22 4.61 -11.86
N GLU A 3 -8.57 5.62 -11.35
CA GLU A 3 -7.15 5.82 -11.57
C GLU A 3 -6.37 5.28 -10.38
N PRO A 4 -5.15 4.76 -10.61
CA PRO A 4 -4.33 4.33 -9.50
C PRO A 4 -3.94 5.52 -8.61
N PHE A 5 -3.73 5.23 -7.34
CA PHE A 5 -3.19 6.20 -6.40
C PHE A 5 -1.67 6.25 -6.55
N ARG A 6 -1.09 7.43 -6.45
CA ARG A 6 0.34 7.62 -6.64
C ARG A 6 0.88 8.47 -5.49
N HIS A 7 1.93 7.98 -4.84
CA HIS A 7 2.58 8.70 -3.75
C HIS A 7 4.08 8.79 -4.01
N SER A 8 4.61 10.00 -3.94
CA SER A 8 6.02 10.28 -4.23
C SER A 8 6.85 10.22 -2.96
N LEU A 9 8.03 9.63 -3.09
CA LEU A 9 9.00 9.46 -2.01
C LEU A 9 10.40 9.74 -2.51
N ARG A 10 11.33 9.89 -1.58
CA ARG A 10 12.77 9.99 -1.86
C ARG A 10 13.50 9.02 -0.94
N VAL A 11 14.44 8.26 -1.48
CA VAL A 11 15.24 7.32 -0.71
C VAL A 11 16.13 8.06 0.29
N ARG A 12 16.05 7.67 1.55
CA ARG A 12 16.85 8.25 2.63
C ARG A 12 18.09 7.41 2.88
N TYR A 13 19.13 8.06 3.39
CA TYR A 13 20.41 7.42 3.64
C TYR A 13 20.27 6.16 4.52
N ASN A 14 19.49 6.26 5.59
CA ASN A 14 19.31 5.14 6.53
C ASN A 14 18.45 4.00 6.00
N GLU A 15 17.93 4.13 4.78
CA GLU A 15 17.17 3.05 4.15
C GLU A 15 18.04 2.16 3.26
N CYS A 16 19.31 2.52 3.11
CA CYS A 16 20.24 1.82 2.22
C CYS A 16 21.11 0.84 2.99
N ASP A 17 21.49 -0.25 2.31
CA ASP A 17 22.44 -1.24 2.80
C ASP A 17 23.88 -0.83 2.42
N PRO A 18 24.91 -1.62 2.81
CA PRO A 18 26.29 -1.30 2.47
C PRO A 18 26.59 -1.22 0.98
N GLN A 19 25.73 -1.75 0.13
CA GLN A 19 25.88 -1.68 -1.34
C GLN A 19 25.29 -0.39 -1.92
N ASN A 20 24.87 0.54 -1.06
CA ASN A 20 24.20 1.78 -1.46
C ASN A 20 22.89 1.55 -2.22
N ALA A 21 22.25 0.43 -1.98
CA ALA A 21 20.94 0.11 -2.51
C ALA A 21 19.94 0.04 -1.36
N VAL A 22 18.70 0.37 -1.62
CA VAL A 22 17.64 0.26 -0.61
C VAL A 22 17.58 -1.18 -0.11
N PHE A 23 17.65 -1.36 1.21
CA PHE A 23 17.56 -2.66 1.83
C PHE A 23 16.20 -3.29 1.47
N ASN A 24 16.22 -4.57 1.08
CA ASN A 24 15.06 -5.20 0.48
C ASN A 24 13.78 -5.14 1.33
N ALA A 25 13.89 -5.25 2.65
CA ALA A 25 12.74 -5.19 3.54
C ALA A 25 12.06 -3.81 3.53
N ASN A 26 12.77 -2.76 3.17
CA ASN A 26 12.22 -1.41 3.15
C ASN A 26 11.18 -1.18 2.05
N TYR A 27 11.15 -2.05 1.04
CA TYR A 27 10.11 -1.94 0.00
C TYR A 27 8.72 -2.21 0.57
N LEU A 28 8.62 -3.11 1.54
CA LEU A 28 7.34 -3.32 2.25
C LEU A 28 6.96 -2.09 3.08
N MET A 29 7.94 -1.42 3.67
CA MET A 29 7.70 -0.15 4.36
C MET A 29 7.17 0.91 3.38
N TYR A 30 7.76 1.02 2.20
CA TYR A 30 7.28 1.95 1.18
C TYR A 30 5.84 1.64 0.77
N PHE A 31 5.51 0.36 0.64
CA PHE A 31 4.16 -0.07 0.33
C PHE A 31 3.17 0.36 1.43
N ASP A 32 3.56 0.15 2.69
CA ASP A 32 2.72 0.56 3.83
C ASP A 32 2.51 2.06 3.87
N ILE A 33 3.56 2.84 3.61
CA ILE A 33 3.46 4.30 3.55
C ILE A 33 2.44 4.70 2.48
N ALA A 34 2.56 4.11 1.29
CA ALA A 34 1.66 4.44 0.18
C ALA A 34 0.22 4.06 0.49
N VAL A 35 -0.01 2.90 1.10
CA VAL A 35 -1.36 2.48 1.50
C VAL A 35 -1.93 3.41 2.57
N SER A 36 -1.10 3.85 3.52
CA SER A 36 -1.54 4.82 4.54
C SER A 36 -1.97 6.14 3.91
N GLU A 37 -1.21 6.61 2.90
CA GLU A 37 -1.56 7.83 2.20
C GLU A 37 -2.79 7.67 1.32
N LEU A 38 -2.99 6.49 0.75
CA LEU A 38 -4.23 6.16 0.03
C LEU A 38 -5.42 6.26 0.99
N TRP A 39 -5.29 5.71 2.20
CA TRP A 39 -6.34 5.77 3.22
C TRP A 39 -6.66 7.21 3.59
N ARG A 40 -5.63 8.03 3.74
CA ARG A 40 -5.80 9.46 4.05
C ARG A 40 -6.58 10.17 2.95
N GLU A 41 -6.25 9.90 1.69
CA GLU A 41 -6.95 10.53 0.56
C GLU A 41 -8.40 10.01 0.44
N ALA A 42 -8.58 8.71 0.58
CA ALA A 42 -9.88 8.07 0.34
C ALA A 42 -10.88 8.31 1.48
N LEU A 43 -10.41 8.35 2.72
CA LEU A 43 -11.27 8.35 3.91
C LEU A 43 -10.98 9.49 4.89
N GLY A 44 -10.00 10.35 4.58
CA GLY A 44 -9.55 11.39 5.50
C GLY A 44 -8.52 10.91 6.49
N SER A 45 -8.67 9.71 7.03
CA SER A 45 -7.66 9.09 7.89
C SER A 45 -7.97 7.60 8.08
N TYR A 46 -6.93 6.86 8.40
CA TYR A 46 -7.09 5.46 8.79
C TYR A 46 -7.87 5.35 10.11
N ASP A 47 -7.60 6.27 11.03
CA ASP A 47 -8.25 6.29 12.35
C ASP A 47 -9.76 6.39 12.25
N SER A 48 -10.28 7.05 11.21
CA SER A 48 -11.73 7.15 11.05
C SER A 48 -12.39 5.80 10.82
N MET A 49 -11.69 4.86 10.20
CA MET A 49 -12.19 3.50 10.05
C MET A 49 -12.09 2.72 11.36
N VAL A 50 -10.96 2.84 12.06
CA VAL A 50 -10.76 2.15 13.34
C VAL A 50 -11.77 2.63 14.37
N ASP A 51 -12.01 3.93 14.44
CA ASP A 51 -12.99 4.52 15.35
C ASP A 51 -14.42 4.03 15.06
N SER A 52 -14.71 3.66 13.84
CA SER A 52 -16.02 3.11 13.46
C SER A 52 -16.13 1.61 13.75
N GLY A 53 -15.10 0.97 14.26
CA GLY A 53 -15.15 -0.41 14.72
C GLY A 53 -14.47 -1.44 13.80
N THR A 54 -13.79 -0.99 12.75
CA THR A 54 -13.14 -1.87 11.80
C THR A 54 -11.65 -1.53 11.69
N ASP A 55 -10.83 -2.56 11.67
CA ASP A 55 -9.39 -2.44 11.45
C ASP A 55 -9.00 -3.39 10.32
N MET A 56 -7.75 -3.39 9.94
CA MET A 56 -7.26 -4.35 8.96
C MET A 56 -5.85 -4.79 9.27
N VAL A 57 -5.52 -6.00 8.80
CA VAL A 57 -4.18 -6.58 8.98
C VAL A 57 -3.67 -7.06 7.64
N VAL A 58 -2.35 -7.04 7.47
CA VAL A 58 -1.72 -7.61 6.29
C VAL A 58 -1.70 -9.14 6.46
N ALA A 59 -2.33 -9.82 5.52
CA ALA A 59 -2.39 -11.29 5.52
C ALA A 59 -1.35 -11.89 4.58
N GLU A 60 -0.97 -11.18 3.52
CA GLU A 60 0.03 -11.67 2.57
C GLU A 60 0.71 -10.49 1.91
N ALA A 61 2.01 -10.60 1.72
CA ALA A 61 2.81 -9.58 1.05
C ALA A 61 3.78 -10.23 0.09
N LYS A 62 3.92 -9.66 -1.09
CA LYS A 62 4.89 -10.08 -2.11
C LYS A 62 5.63 -8.87 -2.62
N VAL A 63 6.93 -9.04 -2.85
CA VAL A 63 7.75 -8.03 -3.52
C VAL A 63 8.62 -8.72 -4.53
N ARG A 64 8.66 -8.17 -5.74
CA ARG A 64 9.56 -8.59 -6.79
C ARG A 64 10.49 -7.44 -7.12
N TYR A 65 11.78 -7.69 -7.04
CA TYR A 65 12.82 -6.67 -7.22
C TYR A 65 13.35 -6.76 -8.65
N LEU A 66 13.30 -5.66 -9.38
CA LEU A 66 13.74 -5.63 -10.79
C LEU A 66 15.04 -4.83 -10.94
N THR A 67 15.09 -3.63 -10.36
CA THR A 67 16.25 -2.75 -10.41
C THR A 67 16.38 -2.06 -9.06
N PRO A 68 17.57 -1.97 -8.47
CA PRO A 68 17.68 -1.36 -7.14
C PRO A 68 17.41 0.15 -7.16
N LEU A 69 16.69 0.61 -6.15
CA LEU A 69 16.66 2.02 -5.78
C LEU A 69 17.94 2.34 -5.00
N ARG A 70 18.45 3.55 -5.16
CA ARG A 70 19.66 3.99 -4.50
C ARG A 70 19.41 5.26 -3.70
N PHE A 71 20.36 5.61 -2.84
CA PHE A 71 20.26 6.81 -2.02
C PHE A 71 19.90 8.02 -2.88
N ASP A 72 18.95 8.80 -2.37
CA ASP A 72 18.49 10.07 -2.94
C ASP A 72 17.68 9.95 -4.23
N ASP A 73 17.39 8.74 -4.69
CA ASP A 73 16.46 8.55 -5.81
C ASP A 73 15.06 9.03 -5.44
N ASP A 74 14.44 9.77 -6.35
CA ASP A 74 13.02 10.08 -6.28
C ASP A 74 12.24 8.95 -6.96
N PHE A 75 11.16 8.54 -6.34
CA PHE A 75 10.33 7.47 -6.92
C PHE A 75 8.89 7.63 -6.47
N ASP A 76 8.00 6.96 -7.19
CA ASP A 76 6.59 6.89 -6.85
C ASP A 76 6.22 5.46 -6.51
N VAL A 77 5.31 5.31 -5.54
CA VAL A 77 4.61 4.04 -5.34
C VAL A 77 3.21 4.20 -5.91
N VAL A 78 2.87 3.35 -6.86
CA VAL A 78 1.58 3.37 -7.54
C VAL A 78 0.74 2.23 -7.00
N VAL A 79 -0.42 2.55 -6.45
CA VAL A 79 -1.31 1.58 -5.80
C VAL A 79 -2.60 1.46 -6.60
N THR A 80 -2.91 0.24 -7.00
CA THR A 80 -4.19 -0.08 -7.65
C THR A 80 -4.89 -1.13 -6.79
N VAL A 81 -6.14 -0.91 -6.47
CA VAL A 81 -6.93 -1.94 -5.78
C VAL A 81 -7.35 -2.96 -6.82
N SER A 82 -6.71 -4.12 -6.80
CA SER A 82 -6.92 -5.14 -7.84
C SER A 82 -8.12 -6.02 -7.54
N LYS A 83 -8.51 -6.14 -6.26
CA LYS A 83 -9.65 -6.97 -5.88
C LYS A 83 -10.24 -6.48 -4.56
N LEU A 84 -11.57 -6.36 -4.53
CA LEU A 84 -12.34 -6.12 -3.32
C LEU A 84 -13.20 -7.36 -3.07
N GLY A 85 -12.79 -8.18 -2.10
CA GLY A 85 -13.56 -9.35 -1.67
C GLY A 85 -14.57 -8.95 -0.59
N THR A 86 -15.14 -9.93 0.09
CA THR A 86 -16.08 -9.66 1.17
C THR A 86 -15.37 -9.13 2.42
N THR A 87 -14.28 -9.80 2.83
CA THR A 87 -13.53 -9.44 4.04
C THR A 87 -12.09 -9.05 3.75
N SER A 88 -11.69 -9.02 2.49
CA SER A 88 -10.29 -8.74 2.12
C SER A 88 -10.22 -7.83 0.91
N MET A 89 -9.10 -7.14 0.80
CA MET A 89 -8.75 -6.39 -0.40
C MET A 89 -7.33 -6.76 -0.82
N THR A 90 -7.11 -6.81 -2.12
CA THR A 90 -5.78 -7.00 -2.68
C THR A 90 -5.39 -5.75 -3.45
N SER A 91 -4.19 -5.25 -3.18
CA SER A 91 -3.62 -4.11 -3.89
C SER A 91 -2.44 -4.58 -4.72
N ALA A 92 -2.36 -4.09 -5.94
CA ALA A 92 -1.17 -4.22 -6.77
C ALA A 92 -0.37 -2.94 -6.62
N LEU A 93 0.93 -3.07 -6.33
CA LEU A 93 1.80 -1.93 -6.10
C LEU A 93 2.98 -1.99 -7.06
N ALA A 94 3.33 -0.83 -7.61
CA ALA A 94 4.50 -0.69 -8.46
C ALA A 94 5.35 0.46 -7.94
N VAL A 95 6.66 0.25 -7.89
CA VAL A 95 7.62 1.30 -7.57
C VAL A 95 8.20 1.78 -8.89
N GLU A 96 8.02 3.07 -9.18
CA GLU A 96 8.46 3.67 -10.45
C GLU A 96 9.50 4.75 -10.21
N ARG A 97 10.57 4.69 -10.97
CA ARG A 97 11.60 5.72 -10.99
C ARG A 97 11.83 6.11 -12.44
N ASN A 98 11.68 7.42 -12.72
CA ASN A 98 11.84 7.96 -14.08
C ASN A 98 10.96 7.24 -15.12
N GLY A 99 9.75 6.83 -14.71
CA GLY A 99 8.82 6.15 -15.60
C GLY A 99 9.01 4.65 -15.73
N ASP A 100 10.07 4.09 -15.15
CA ASP A 100 10.33 2.66 -15.21
C ASP A 100 9.91 1.97 -13.92
N VAL A 101 9.29 0.82 -14.03
CA VAL A 101 8.97 -0.01 -12.86
C VAL A 101 10.25 -0.68 -12.38
N VAL A 102 10.65 -0.40 -11.16
CA VAL A 102 11.88 -0.94 -10.55
C VAL A 102 11.61 -2.01 -9.50
N ALA A 103 10.38 -2.07 -8.99
CA ALA A 103 9.91 -3.15 -8.12
C ALA A 103 8.40 -3.19 -8.22
N GLU A 104 7.84 -4.34 -7.91
CA GLU A 104 6.39 -4.49 -7.91
C GLU A 104 5.97 -5.53 -6.90
N GLY A 105 4.71 -5.52 -6.50
CA GLY A 105 4.24 -6.48 -5.53
C GLY A 105 2.76 -6.41 -5.29
N THR A 106 2.34 -7.16 -4.30
CA THR A 106 0.95 -7.19 -3.86
C THR A 106 0.88 -7.19 -2.35
N LEU A 107 -0.17 -6.58 -1.83
CA LEU A 107 -0.55 -6.68 -0.43
C LEU A 107 -2.00 -7.16 -0.37
N ARG A 108 -2.25 -8.17 0.45
CA ARG A 108 -3.61 -8.58 0.75
C ARG A 108 -3.91 -8.22 2.20
N HIS A 109 -4.92 -7.41 2.40
CA HIS A 109 -5.38 -7.00 3.71
C HIS A 109 -6.68 -7.71 4.04
N VAL A 110 -6.82 -8.13 5.29
CA VAL A 110 -8.06 -8.72 5.81
C VAL A 110 -8.65 -7.74 6.81
N PHE A 111 -9.93 -7.46 6.67
CA PHE A 111 -10.66 -6.58 7.57
C PHE A 111 -11.11 -7.37 8.79
N ILE A 112 -10.90 -6.79 9.96
CA ILE A 112 -11.22 -7.39 11.24
C ILE A 112 -11.98 -6.38 12.10
N GLU A 113 -12.65 -6.88 13.12
CA GLU A 113 -13.22 -6.02 14.14
C GLU A 113 -12.09 -5.34 14.91
N ALA A 114 -12.21 -4.03 15.14
CA ALA A 114 -11.21 -3.27 15.88
C ALA A 114 -11.03 -3.85 17.29
N GLY A 115 -9.78 -3.84 17.78
CA GLY A 115 -9.45 -4.45 19.06
C GLY A 115 -9.06 -5.91 18.96
N GLY A 116 -8.78 -6.40 17.75
CA GLY A 116 -8.28 -7.76 17.56
C GLY A 116 -9.36 -8.81 17.42
N GLY A 117 -10.55 -8.41 17.00
CA GLY A 117 -11.65 -9.33 16.76
C GLY A 117 -11.51 -10.13 15.48
N GLY A 118 -12.53 -10.92 15.14
CA GLY A 118 -12.54 -11.76 13.96
C GLY A 118 -12.75 -10.99 12.67
N LYS A 119 -12.72 -11.70 11.56
CA LYS A 119 -12.95 -11.14 10.23
C LYS A 119 -14.30 -10.44 10.17
N THR A 120 -14.35 -9.32 9.48
CA THR A 120 -15.58 -8.58 9.28
C THR A 120 -15.65 -8.13 7.83
N PRO A 121 -16.85 -7.97 7.25
CA PRO A 121 -16.98 -7.48 5.88
C PRO A 121 -16.40 -6.06 5.78
N ILE A 122 -15.89 -5.74 4.60
CA ILE A 122 -15.42 -4.38 4.32
C ILE A 122 -16.61 -3.44 4.51
N PRO A 123 -16.48 -2.40 5.37
CA PRO A 123 -17.58 -1.43 5.53
C PRO A 123 -17.96 -0.80 4.19
N GLU A 124 -19.24 -0.57 3.98
CA GLU A 124 -19.75 -0.05 2.71
C GLU A 124 -19.11 1.29 2.34
N ARG A 125 -18.91 2.17 3.31
CA ARG A 125 -18.26 3.45 3.09
C ARG A 125 -16.83 3.28 2.59
N VAL A 126 -16.09 2.31 3.15
CA VAL A 126 -14.71 2.01 2.76
C VAL A 126 -14.69 1.41 1.35
N ARG A 127 -15.58 0.45 1.10
CA ARG A 127 -15.69 -0.17 -0.21
C ARG A 127 -15.94 0.86 -1.30
N LYS A 128 -16.86 1.76 -1.05
CA LYS A 128 -17.21 2.80 -2.01
C LYS A 128 -16.03 3.73 -2.30
N ALA A 129 -15.32 4.13 -1.25
CA ALA A 129 -14.15 4.98 -1.39
C ALA A 129 -13.05 4.30 -2.21
N LEU A 130 -12.85 2.99 -1.98
CA LEU A 130 -11.80 2.23 -2.66
C LEU A 130 -12.13 1.92 -4.12
N GLU A 131 -13.39 1.93 -4.50
CA GLU A 131 -13.79 1.71 -5.89
C GLU A 131 -13.16 2.72 -6.85
N SER A 132 -12.86 3.93 -6.38
CA SER A 132 -12.19 4.95 -7.19
C SER A 132 -10.77 4.57 -7.61
N TYR A 133 -10.18 3.58 -6.96
CA TYR A 133 -8.81 3.16 -7.21
C TYR A 133 -8.71 1.75 -7.82
N THR A 134 -9.84 1.17 -8.18
CA THR A 134 -9.85 -0.14 -8.86
C THR A 134 -9.47 0.02 -10.33
N ALA A 135 -8.86 -1.01 -10.86
CA ALA A 135 -8.45 -1.04 -12.26
C ALA A 135 -9.66 -1.17 -13.20
#